data_b1d9826d99804c540a400288cb93b2b1
#
_entry.id   b1d9826d99804c540a400288cb93b2b1
#
_cell.length_a   1.000
_cell.length_b   1.000
_cell.length_c   1.000
_cell.angle_alpha   90.00
_cell.angle_beta   90.00
_cell.angle_gamma   90.00
#
_symmetry.space_group_name_H-M   'P 1'
#
loop_
_entity.id
_entity.type
_entity.pdbx_description
1 polymer ?
#
loop_
_entity_poly.entity_id
_entity_poly.type
_entity_poly.pdbx_seq_one_letter_code
_entity_poly.pdbx_strand_id
1 'polypeptide(L)'
;MVALVSDLRRRYSRFWPWLLCLVISWPGLSVAQSEADETAAKTALIFAFAKFVEWPAEAFTESEADFTIGVIDDPAMYGALLPLAQKRMHGHGIRIVAASVTDDDFTYHMLYCSRAALEELMETHADRLHARHVLTIGEDTGFAENGGVLRLMLIDDHLGFVINSTAAQRAGLSLSSSLYHLAHSVLEESP
;
A
#
# COMPACT_ATOMS: atom_id res chain seq x y z
N MET A 1 -47.83 -36.38 51.17
CA MET A 1 -47.19 -36.30 49.86
C MET A 1 -46.75 -34.86 49.62
N VAL A 2 -45.99 -34.25 50.55
CA VAL A 2 -45.51 -32.88 50.46
C VAL A 2 -44.16 -32.71 51.19
N ALA A 3 -43.21 -33.61 51.04
CA ALA A 3 -41.93 -33.53 51.75
C ALA A 3 -40.69 -33.88 50.86
N LEU A 4 -40.78 -33.84 49.54
CA LEU A 4 -39.69 -34.29 48.66
C LEU A 4 -39.22 -33.22 47.64
N VAL A 5 -39.62 -31.98 47.79
CA VAL A 5 -39.26 -30.89 46.86
C VAL A 5 -38.30 -29.87 47.48
N SER A 6 -38.04 -29.90 48.80
CA SER A 6 -37.24 -28.89 49.48
C SER A 6 -35.71 -29.13 49.49
N ASP A 7 -35.24 -30.34 49.11
CA ASP A 7 -33.80 -30.66 49.22
C ASP A 7 -32.97 -30.41 47.95
N LEU A 8 -33.61 -30.23 46.82
CA LEU A 8 -32.89 -29.97 45.53
C LEU A 8 -32.43 -28.52 45.33
N ARG A 9 -32.99 -27.57 46.08
CA ARG A 9 -32.61 -26.15 45.98
C ARG A 9 -31.33 -25.76 46.72
N ARG A 10 -30.84 -26.60 47.63
CA ARG A 10 -29.70 -26.25 48.49
C ARG A 10 -28.34 -26.69 47.95
N ARG A 11 -28.31 -27.52 46.90
CA ARG A 11 -27.05 -28.09 46.37
C ARG A 11 -26.46 -27.32 45.18
N TYR A 12 -27.24 -26.47 44.49
CA TYR A 12 -26.75 -25.74 43.30
C TYR A 12 -26.36 -24.27 43.54
N SER A 13 -26.52 -23.73 44.78
CA SER A 13 -26.20 -22.34 45.06
C SER A 13 -24.71 -22.04 45.32
N ARG A 14 -23.82 -23.07 45.29
CA ARG A 14 -22.39 -22.88 45.64
C ARG A 14 -21.44 -22.95 44.43
N PHE A 15 -21.93 -23.22 43.22
CA PHE A 15 -21.10 -23.35 42.03
C PHE A 15 -21.37 -22.27 40.95
N TRP A 16 -22.31 -21.35 41.19
CA TRP A 16 -22.69 -20.33 40.20
C TRP A 16 -21.79 -19.06 40.15
N PRO A 17 -21.00 -18.68 41.09
CA PRO A 17 -20.20 -17.44 40.98
C PRO A 17 -18.89 -17.60 40.20
N TRP A 18 -18.50 -18.80 39.74
CA TRP A 18 -17.19 -19.02 39.08
C TRP A 18 -17.26 -19.14 37.56
N LEU A 19 -18.44 -19.05 36.96
CA LEU A 19 -18.66 -19.21 35.52
C LEU A 19 -18.90 -17.89 34.81
N LEU A 20 -18.75 -16.76 35.48
CA LEU A 20 -19.09 -15.42 34.96
C LEU A 20 -17.87 -14.51 34.77
N CYS A 21 -16.66 -15.05 34.72
CA CYS A 21 -15.42 -14.26 34.53
C CYS A 21 -14.52 -14.80 33.43
N LEU A 22 -15.06 -15.14 32.26
CA LEU A 22 -14.22 -15.48 31.09
C LEU A 22 -14.76 -14.88 29.80
N VAL A 23 -15.26 -13.64 29.88
CA VAL A 23 -15.31 -12.74 28.72
C VAL A 23 -14.07 -11.86 28.85
N ILE A 24 -12.90 -12.45 28.62
CA ILE A 24 -11.70 -11.66 28.31
C ILE A 24 -11.95 -11.11 26.93
N SER A 25 -12.41 -9.86 26.88
CA SER A 25 -12.38 -9.01 25.70
C SER A 25 -10.95 -9.03 25.18
N TRP A 26 -10.71 -9.70 24.09
CA TRP A 26 -9.47 -9.62 23.31
C TRP A 26 -9.58 -8.41 22.37
N PRO A 27 -9.09 -7.21 22.77
CA PRO A 27 -9.16 -6.03 21.88
C PRO A 27 -8.15 -6.08 20.73
N GLY A 28 -7.29 -7.10 20.70
CA GLY A 28 -6.22 -7.18 19.70
C GLY A 28 -6.63 -7.65 18.30
N LEU A 29 -7.79 -8.31 18.15
CA LEU A 29 -8.20 -8.84 16.85
C LEU A 29 -8.72 -7.75 15.89
N SER A 30 -9.31 -6.68 16.40
CA SER A 30 -9.89 -5.63 15.56
C SER A 30 -8.83 -4.75 14.89
N VAL A 31 -7.71 -4.47 15.55
CA VAL A 31 -6.64 -3.61 14.99
C VAL A 31 -5.88 -4.36 13.89
N ALA A 32 -5.53 -5.63 14.12
CA ALA A 32 -4.82 -6.44 13.13
C ALA A 32 -5.65 -6.68 11.85
N GLN A 33 -6.97 -6.78 11.98
CA GLN A 33 -7.88 -6.90 10.83
C GLN A 33 -7.88 -5.60 10.00
N SER A 34 -7.92 -4.44 10.65
CA SER A 34 -7.93 -3.13 9.99
C SER A 34 -6.64 -2.88 9.21
N GLU A 35 -5.47 -3.22 9.77
CA GLU A 35 -4.18 -3.07 9.08
C GLU A 35 -4.05 -4.01 7.87
N ALA A 36 -4.54 -5.25 7.99
CA ALA A 36 -4.54 -6.20 6.89
C ALA A 36 -5.46 -5.74 5.74
N ASP A 37 -6.63 -5.21 6.06
CA ASP A 37 -7.58 -4.70 5.09
C ASP A 37 -7.03 -3.44 4.38
N GLU A 38 -6.34 -2.55 5.09
CA GLU A 38 -5.66 -1.39 4.52
C GLU A 38 -4.53 -1.80 3.56
N THR A 39 -3.67 -2.72 3.97
CA THR A 39 -2.59 -3.24 3.13
C THR A 39 -3.12 -3.92 1.87
N ALA A 40 -4.22 -4.67 1.97
CA ALA A 40 -4.88 -5.28 0.83
C ALA A 40 -5.45 -4.22 -0.14
N ALA A 41 -6.06 -3.16 0.38
CA ALA A 41 -6.56 -2.05 -0.42
C ALA A 41 -5.44 -1.29 -1.13
N LYS A 42 -4.32 -1.00 -0.44
CA LYS A 42 -3.12 -0.40 -1.04
C LYS A 42 -2.54 -1.27 -2.15
N THR A 43 -2.43 -2.58 -1.93
CA THR A 43 -1.96 -3.55 -2.93
C THR A 43 -2.82 -3.52 -4.19
N ALA A 44 -4.15 -3.50 -4.02
CA ALA A 44 -5.08 -3.42 -5.14
C ALA A 44 -4.93 -2.10 -5.91
N LEU A 45 -4.74 -0.99 -5.21
CA LEU A 45 -4.58 0.33 -5.82
C LEU A 45 -3.23 0.45 -6.56
N ILE A 46 -2.13 -0.05 -5.97
CA ILE A 46 -0.82 -0.12 -6.63
C ILE A 46 -0.91 -0.92 -7.94
N PHE A 47 -1.59 -2.07 -7.91
CA PHE A 47 -1.81 -2.85 -9.13
C PHE A 47 -2.69 -2.15 -10.15
N ALA A 48 -3.68 -1.37 -9.71
CA ALA A 48 -4.50 -0.54 -10.59
C ALA A 48 -3.66 0.58 -11.24
N PHE A 49 -2.80 1.25 -10.49
CA PHE A 49 -1.88 2.26 -11.05
C PHE A 49 -1.03 1.69 -12.17
N ALA A 50 -0.44 0.51 -11.97
CA ALA A 50 0.34 -0.17 -13.01
C ALA A 50 -0.44 -0.41 -14.32
N LYS A 51 -1.78 -0.52 -14.26
CA LYS A 51 -2.63 -0.71 -15.45
C LYS A 51 -3.02 0.60 -16.14
N PHE A 52 -3.10 1.69 -15.38
CA PHE A 52 -3.60 2.99 -15.85
C PHE A 52 -2.48 3.98 -16.15
N VAL A 53 -1.24 3.56 -15.99
CA VAL A 53 -0.03 4.31 -16.36
C VAL A 53 0.62 3.62 -17.54
N GLU A 54 1.07 4.40 -18.52
CA GLU A 54 1.85 3.95 -19.66
C GLU A 54 3.28 4.45 -19.50
N TRP A 55 4.23 3.54 -19.65
CA TRP A 55 5.66 3.81 -19.65
C TRP A 55 6.17 4.03 -21.05
N PRO A 56 7.15 4.92 -21.25
CA PRO A 56 7.82 5.03 -22.54
C PRO A 56 8.60 3.73 -22.87
N ALA A 57 8.85 3.49 -24.12
CA ALA A 57 9.53 2.25 -24.57
C ALA A 57 10.94 2.12 -23.97
N GLU A 58 11.59 3.24 -23.69
CA GLU A 58 12.92 3.33 -23.10
C GLU A 58 12.96 2.82 -21.65
N ALA A 59 11.83 2.75 -20.97
CA ALA A 59 11.73 2.16 -19.63
C ALA A 59 11.98 0.65 -19.63
N PHE A 60 11.80 0.00 -20.78
CA PHE A 60 12.03 -1.43 -20.99
C PHE A 60 13.30 -1.61 -21.83
N THR A 61 14.45 -1.74 -21.19
CA THR A 61 15.76 -1.85 -21.86
C THR A 61 15.93 -3.15 -22.66
N GLU A 62 15.15 -4.18 -22.32
CA GLU A 62 15.11 -5.47 -23.02
C GLU A 62 13.63 -5.86 -23.24
N SER A 63 13.33 -6.41 -24.42
CA SER A 63 11.96 -6.77 -24.79
C SER A 63 11.31 -7.85 -23.89
N GLU A 64 12.10 -8.56 -23.11
CA GLU A 64 11.67 -9.60 -22.17
C GLU A 64 11.88 -9.20 -20.69
N ALA A 65 12.29 -7.96 -20.43
CA ALA A 65 12.49 -7.49 -19.06
C ALA A 65 11.17 -7.58 -18.24
N ASP A 66 11.28 -8.04 -17.01
CA ASP A 66 10.14 -8.06 -16.10
C ASP A 66 9.71 -6.64 -15.71
N PHE A 67 8.42 -6.45 -15.53
CA PHE A 67 7.88 -5.25 -14.88
C PHE A 67 8.22 -5.28 -13.39
N THR A 68 9.22 -4.50 -12.98
CA THR A 68 9.78 -4.57 -11.62
C THR A 68 9.13 -3.54 -10.71
N ILE A 69 8.63 -4.00 -9.55
CA ILE A 69 8.09 -3.17 -8.46
C ILE A 69 9.06 -3.27 -7.28
N GLY A 70 9.69 -2.17 -6.92
CA GLY A 70 10.51 -2.04 -5.73
C GLY A 70 9.68 -1.62 -4.52
N VAL A 71 10.04 -2.12 -3.34
CA VAL A 71 9.43 -1.75 -2.05
C VAL A 71 10.54 -1.38 -1.08
N ILE A 72 10.53 -0.13 -0.58
CA ILE A 72 11.49 0.38 0.39
C ILE A 72 10.88 0.36 1.78
N ASP A 73 11.58 -0.28 2.72
CA ASP A 73 11.33 -0.28 4.17
C ASP A 73 9.90 -0.64 4.61
N ASP A 74 9.21 -1.49 3.84
CA ASP A 74 7.89 -2.02 4.20
C ASP A 74 7.78 -3.53 3.92
N PRO A 75 8.19 -4.38 4.88
CA PRO A 75 8.07 -5.84 4.73
C PRO A 75 6.63 -6.34 4.60
N ALA A 76 5.65 -5.63 5.18
CA ALA A 76 4.25 -6.01 5.09
C ALA A 76 3.72 -5.78 3.67
N MET A 77 4.00 -4.61 3.10
CA MET A 77 3.66 -4.29 1.71
C MET A 77 4.41 -5.19 0.72
N TYR A 78 5.70 -5.45 0.97
CA TYR A 78 6.47 -6.39 0.16
C TYR A 78 5.79 -7.77 0.11
N GLY A 79 5.44 -8.33 1.27
CA GLY A 79 4.72 -9.60 1.37
C GLY A 79 3.35 -9.59 0.68
N ALA A 80 2.60 -8.49 0.80
CA ALA A 80 1.29 -8.33 0.18
C ALA A 80 1.34 -8.22 -1.35
N LEU A 81 2.44 -7.68 -1.90
CA LEU A 81 2.63 -7.56 -3.35
C LEU A 81 3.16 -8.85 -4.01
N LEU A 82 3.79 -9.77 -3.27
CA LEU A 82 4.35 -11.01 -3.82
C LEU A 82 3.38 -11.83 -4.70
N PRO A 83 2.08 -11.96 -4.38
CA PRO A 83 1.14 -12.67 -5.25
C PRO A 83 0.99 -12.07 -6.66
N LEU A 84 1.34 -10.79 -6.84
CA LEU A 84 1.32 -10.15 -8.16
C LEU A 84 2.38 -10.71 -9.11
N ALA A 85 3.45 -11.32 -8.61
CA ALA A 85 4.47 -11.98 -9.43
C ALA A 85 3.94 -13.13 -10.30
N GLN A 86 2.72 -13.62 -10.00
CA GLN A 86 2.04 -14.62 -10.83
C GLN A 86 1.23 -13.99 -11.98
N LYS A 87 1.18 -12.67 -12.06
CA LYS A 87 0.42 -11.91 -13.06
C LYS A 87 1.36 -11.34 -14.12
N ARG A 88 0.77 -10.73 -15.14
CA ARG A 88 1.49 -10.00 -16.19
C ARG A 88 1.02 -8.55 -16.22
N MET A 89 1.93 -7.65 -16.57
CA MET A 89 1.67 -6.23 -16.73
C MET A 89 2.26 -5.77 -18.07
N HIS A 90 1.47 -5.14 -18.92
CA HIS A 90 1.90 -4.66 -20.25
C HIS A 90 2.61 -5.72 -21.11
N GLY A 91 2.25 -7.00 -20.93
CA GLY A 91 2.91 -8.11 -21.63
C GLY A 91 4.13 -8.70 -20.90
N HIS A 92 4.66 -8.07 -19.88
CA HIS A 92 5.82 -8.48 -19.10
C HIS A 92 5.42 -9.28 -17.84
N GLY A 93 6.29 -10.16 -17.36
CA GLY A 93 6.16 -10.76 -16.04
C GLY A 93 6.30 -9.68 -14.96
N ILE A 94 5.73 -9.88 -13.77
CA ILE A 94 5.91 -8.96 -12.65
C ILE A 94 6.96 -9.52 -11.72
N ARG A 95 7.91 -8.67 -11.31
CA ARG A 95 8.92 -8.99 -10.30
C ARG A 95 8.80 -8.01 -9.14
N ILE A 96 8.70 -8.55 -7.93
CA ILE A 96 8.69 -7.75 -6.69
C ILE A 96 10.06 -7.87 -6.05
N VAL A 97 10.67 -6.74 -5.70
CA VAL A 97 12.00 -6.69 -5.09
C VAL A 97 12.00 -5.79 -3.86
N ALA A 98 12.77 -6.18 -2.85
CA ALA A 98 13.12 -5.26 -1.77
C ALA A 98 14.13 -4.26 -2.31
N ALA A 99 13.86 -2.97 -2.12
CA ALA A 99 14.67 -1.86 -2.57
C ALA A 99 15.21 -1.08 -1.37
N SER A 100 16.25 -0.29 -1.58
CA SER A 100 16.85 0.59 -0.58
C SER A 100 16.98 2.02 -1.12
N VAL A 101 16.92 3.01 -0.25
CA VAL A 101 17.27 4.41 -0.60
C VAL A 101 18.72 4.55 -1.04
N THR A 102 19.58 3.62 -0.65
CA THR A 102 21.01 3.60 -1.02
C THR A 102 21.29 2.87 -2.33
N ASP A 103 20.26 2.38 -3.04
CA ASP A 103 20.45 1.73 -4.32
C ASP A 103 20.92 2.75 -5.36
N ASP A 104 22.02 2.44 -6.04
CA ASP A 104 22.56 3.30 -7.09
C ASP A 104 21.91 3.08 -8.45
N ASP A 105 21.30 1.93 -8.66
CA ASP A 105 20.68 1.55 -9.94
C ASP A 105 19.18 1.34 -9.77
N PHE A 106 18.40 2.38 -10.07
CA PHE A 106 16.94 2.35 -10.01
C PHE A 106 16.37 1.65 -11.26
N THR A 107 16.46 0.33 -11.30
CA THR A 107 15.91 -0.52 -12.38
C THR A 107 14.45 -0.91 -12.13
N TYR A 108 13.71 -0.06 -11.45
CA TYR A 108 12.30 -0.26 -11.12
C TYR A 108 11.40 0.48 -12.09
N HIS A 109 10.27 -0.12 -12.45
CA HIS A 109 9.18 0.58 -13.16
C HIS A 109 8.26 1.29 -12.15
N MET A 110 8.07 0.68 -10.98
CA MET A 110 7.36 1.28 -9.85
C MET A 110 8.21 1.18 -8.59
N LEU A 111 8.12 2.18 -7.74
CA LEU A 111 8.79 2.20 -6.45
C LEU A 111 7.79 2.66 -5.39
N TYR A 112 7.45 1.76 -4.49
CA TYR A 112 6.68 2.07 -3.29
C TYR A 112 7.64 2.33 -2.13
N CYS A 113 7.39 3.42 -1.42
CA CYS A 113 8.22 3.84 -0.31
C CYS A 113 7.37 4.05 0.94
N SER A 114 7.76 3.42 2.05
CA SER A 114 7.17 3.72 3.34
C SER A 114 7.53 5.13 3.80
N ARG A 115 6.77 5.65 4.76
CA ARG A 115 6.92 7.03 5.26
C ARG A 115 8.34 7.37 5.72
N ALA A 116 9.06 6.41 6.32
CA ALA A 116 10.36 6.66 6.95
C ALA A 116 11.51 6.92 5.96
N ALA A 117 11.47 6.32 4.77
CA ALA A 117 12.55 6.40 3.79
C ALA A 117 12.33 7.47 2.71
N LEU A 118 11.22 8.15 2.77
CA LEU A 118 10.67 8.91 1.66
C LEU A 118 11.34 10.27 1.44
N GLU A 119 11.55 11.01 2.52
CA GLU A 119 12.15 12.34 2.48
C GLU A 119 13.57 12.26 1.91
N GLU A 120 14.38 11.35 2.41
CA GLU A 120 15.74 11.10 1.93
C GLU A 120 15.77 10.70 0.46
N LEU A 121 14.85 9.82 0.04
CA LEU A 121 14.76 9.36 -1.35
C LEU A 121 14.44 10.51 -2.30
N MET A 122 13.45 11.33 -1.98
CA MET A 122 13.02 12.40 -2.87
C MET A 122 14.01 13.57 -2.89
N GLU A 123 14.60 13.94 -1.76
CA GLU A 123 15.62 14.98 -1.71
C GLU A 123 16.89 14.62 -2.49
N THR A 124 17.27 13.32 -2.45
CA THR A 124 18.56 12.89 -2.99
C THR A 124 18.45 12.33 -4.41
N HIS A 125 17.31 11.70 -4.76
CA HIS A 125 17.21 10.86 -5.96
C HIS A 125 16.05 11.18 -6.89
N ALA A 126 15.22 12.20 -6.63
CA ALA A 126 14.05 12.52 -7.46
C ALA A 126 14.38 12.64 -8.96
N ASP A 127 15.41 13.38 -9.31
CA ASP A 127 15.80 13.57 -10.72
C ASP A 127 16.25 12.27 -11.38
N ARG A 128 16.94 11.40 -10.64
CA ARG A 128 17.38 10.09 -11.14
C ARG A 128 16.20 9.14 -11.35
N LEU A 129 15.24 9.14 -10.43
CA LEU A 129 14.00 8.36 -10.53
C LEU A 129 13.18 8.81 -11.75
N HIS A 130 13.06 10.12 -11.97
CA HIS A 130 12.39 10.66 -13.15
C HIS A 130 13.13 10.28 -14.44
N ALA A 131 14.45 10.41 -14.50
CA ALA A 131 15.26 10.03 -15.66
C ALA A 131 15.20 8.52 -15.98
N ARG A 132 14.83 7.69 -15.01
CA ARG A 132 14.65 6.24 -15.17
C ARG A 132 13.19 5.83 -15.38
N HIS A 133 12.28 6.78 -15.55
CA HIS A 133 10.86 6.54 -15.77
C HIS A 133 10.18 5.76 -14.64
N VAL A 134 10.58 6.03 -13.40
CA VAL A 134 10.05 5.33 -12.22
C VAL A 134 8.74 5.98 -11.76
N LEU A 135 7.66 5.22 -11.68
CA LEU A 135 6.45 5.63 -11.00
C LEU A 135 6.66 5.51 -9.48
N THR A 136 6.84 6.63 -8.81
CA THR A 136 7.02 6.68 -7.36
C THR A 136 5.69 6.77 -6.63
N ILE A 137 5.53 5.98 -5.56
CA ILE A 137 4.33 5.91 -4.73
C ILE A 137 4.74 6.05 -3.28
N GLY A 138 4.15 6.98 -2.56
CA GLY A 138 4.44 7.21 -1.14
C GLY A 138 3.20 7.57 -0.35
N GLU A 139 3.33 7.64 0.98
CA GLU A 139 2.20 7.92 1.88
C GLU A 139 2.39 9.19 2.72
N ASP A 140 3.56 9.81 2.67
CA ASP A 140 3.83 10.98 3.50
C ASP A 140 3.19 12.25 2.98
N THR A 141 2.89 13.16 3.96
CA THR A 141 2.27 14.44 3.71
C THR A 141 3.22 15.34 2.98
N GLY A 142 3.57 15.52 1.98
CA GLY A 142 4.61 16.29 1.26
C GLY A 142 5.24 15.49 0.14
N PHE A 143 4.92 14.20 0.03
CA PHE A 143 5.52 13.35 -0.97
C PHE A 143 5.32 13.85 -2.41
N ALA A 144 4.07 14.17 -2.74
CA ALA A 144 3.76 14.67 -4.07
C ALA A 144 4.34 16.09 -4.29
N GLU A 145 4.35 16.91 -3.26
CA GLU A 145 4.93 18.27 -3.27
C GLU A 145 6.45 18.26 -3.45
N ASN A 146 7.12 17.21 -2.94
CA ASN A 146 8.57 17.02 -3.05
C ASN A 146 8.99 16.22 -4.31
N GLY A 147 8.09 16.09 -5.30
CA GLY A 147 8.43 15.49 -6.60
C GLY A 147 8.05 14.02 -6.76
N GLY A 148 7.38 13.41 -5.78
CA GLY A 148 6.79 12.08 -5.95
C GLY A 148 5.57 12.11 -6.87
N VAL A 149 5.31 11.02 -7.59
CA VAL A 149 4.24 10.98 -8.60
C VAL A 149 2.86 10.73 -7.99
N LEU A 150 2.74 9.74 -7.12
CA LEU A 150 1.46 9.34 -6.52
C LEU A 150 1.57 9.29 -5.00
N ARG A 151 0.74 10.05 -4.30
CA ARG A 151 0.64 9.98 -2.85
C ARG A 151 -0.64 9.28 -2.43
N LEU A 152 -0.51 8.16 -1.71
CA LEU A 152 -1.62 7.49 -1.03
C LEU A 152 -1.99 8.22 0.26
N MET A 153 -3.26 8.30 0.57
CA MET A 153 -3.75 8.92 1.79
C MET A 153 -5.12 8.34 2.20
N LEU A 154 -5.42 8.42 3.48
CA LEU A 154 -6.78 8.13 3.98
C LEU A 154 -7.60 9.41 3.98
N ILE A 155 -8.82 9.33 3.45
CA ILE A 155 -9.82 10.40 3.38
C ILE A 155 -11.11 9.81 3.92
N ASP A 156 -11.59 10.28 5.05
CA ASP A 156 -12.81 9.78 5.69
C ASP A 156 -12.84 8.24 5.78
N ASP A 157 -11.75 7.64 6.27
CA ASP A 157 -11.51 6.20 6.38
C ASP A 157 -11.51 5.43 5.03
N HIS A 158 -11.40 6.14 3.91
CA HIS A 158 -11.27 5.54 2.59
C HIS A 158 -9.89 5.84 2.00
N LEU A 159 -9.33 4.85 1.32
CA LEU A 159 -8.06 5.03 0.63
C LEU A 159 -8.26 5.86 -0.64
N GLY A 160 -7.60 7.01 -0.68
CA GLY A 160 -7.53 7.91 -1.83
C GLY A 160 -6.10 8.17 -2.25
N PHE A 161 -5.92 9.00 -3.29
CA PHE A 161 -4.59 9.38 -3.75
C PHE A 161 -4.56 10.76 -4.38
N VAL A 162 -3.38 11.35 -4.38
CA VAL A 162 -3.04 12.61 -5.05
C VAL A 162 -2.08 12.31 -6.20
N ILE A 163 -2.24 13.00 -7.32
CA ILE A 163 -1.35 12.92 -8.46
C ILE A 163 -0.51 14.20 -8.51
N ASN A 164 0.82 14.08 -8.67
CA ASN A 164 1.66 15.15 -9.16
C ASN A 164 1.85 14.96 -10.68
N SER A 165 1.12 15.74 -11.48
CA SER A 165 1.15 15.63 -12.94
C SER A 165 2.48 16.10 -13.51
N THR A 166 3.13 17.08 -12.88
CA THR A 166 4.45 17.59 -13.29
C THR A 166 5.53 16.52 -13.07
N ALA A 167 5.52 15.83 -11.92
CA ALA A 167 6.44 14.75 -11.67
C ALA A 167 6.23 13.58 -12.64
N ALA A 168 4.98 13.23 -12.94
CA ALA A 168 4.65 12.21 -13.94
C ALA A 168 5.21 12.55 -15.33
N GLN A 169 5.03 13.83 -15.76
CA GLN A 169 5.57 14.32 -17.03
C GLN A 169 7.11 14.30 -17.06
N ARG A 170 7.77 14.74 -15.98
CA ARG A 170 9.24 14.66 -15.85
C ARG A 170 9.75 13.23 -15.94
N ALA A 171 9.00 12.27 -15.38
CA ALA A 171 9.31 10.85 -15.50
C ALA A 171 8.92 10.26 -16.88
N GLY A 172 8.33 11.03 -17.78
CA GLY A 172 7.88 10.54 -19.09
C GLY A 172 6.71 9.56 -19.02
N LEU A 173 5.96 9.57 -17.91
CA LEU A 173 4.83 8.68 -17.69
C LEU A 173 3.53 9.30 -18.21
N SER A 174 2.72 8.50 -18.91
CA SER A 174 1.39 8.90 -19.36
C SER A 174 0.33 8.29 -18.45
N LEU A 175 -0.39 9.15 -17.72
CA LEU A 175 -1.47 8.72 -16.83
C LEU A 175 -2.81 8.79 -17.57
N SER A 176 -3.62 7.74 -17.46
CA SER A 176 -4.94 7.72 -18.11
C SER A 176 -5.88 8.76 -17.51
N SER A 177 -6.83 9.26 -18.31
CA SER A 177 -7.88 10.17 -17.83
C SER A 177 -8.71 9.56 -16.69
N SER A 178 -8.89 8.24 -16.69
CA SER A 178 -9.58 7.54 -15.59
C SER A 178 -8.85 7.70 -14.26
N LEU A 179 -7.51 7.69 -14.27
CA LEU A 179 -6.72 7.89 -13.05
C LEU A 179 -6.90 9.31 -12.51
N TYR A 180 -6.88 10.31 -13.38
CA TYR A 180 -7.15 11.71 -13.00
C TYR A 180 -8.54 11.90 -12.41
N HIS A 181 -9.57 11.23 -12.96
CA HIS A 181 -10.94 11.32 -12.44
C HIS A 181 -11.12 10.68 -11.06
N LEU A 182 -10.31 9.69 -10.72
CA LEU A 182 -10.35 8.99 -9.44
C LEU A 182 -9.48 9.65 -8.37
N ALA A 183 -8.56 10.53 -8.77
CA ALA A 183 -7.68 11.23 -7.84
C ALA A 183 -8.48 12.19 -6.94
N HIS A 184 -8.11 12.25 -5.67
CA HIS A 184 -8.64 13.24 -4.73
C HIS A 184 -8.25 14.67 -5.14
N SER A 185 -7.01 14.85 -5.58
CA SER A 185 -6.51 16.09 -6.14
C SER A 185 -5.35 15.85 -7.10
N VAL A 186 -5.10 16.84 -7.94
CA VAL A 186 -3.98 16.85 -8.89
C VAL A 186 -3.14 18.09 -8.59
N LEU A 187 -1.85 17.88 -8.38
CA LEU A 187 -0.86 18.96 -8.25
C LEU A 187 -0.25 19.22 -9.62
N GLU A 188 -0.29 20.48 -10.02
CA GLU A 188 0.40 21.01 -11.18
C GLU A 188 1.33 22.10 -10.67
N GLU A 189 2.63 21.97 -10.87
CA GLU A 189 3.53 23.09 -10.64
C GLU A 189 3.23 24.15 -11.71
N SER A 190 2.91 25.35 -11.29
CA SER A 190 2.84 26.49 -12.21
C SER A 190 4.23 26.74 -12.81
N PRO A 191 4.32 27.00 -14.11
CA PRO A 191 5.57 27.23 -14.82
C PRO A 191 6.32 28.45 -14.30
#